data_2518d81879de8b56f037b510ac224709
#
_entry.id   2518d81879de8b56f037b510ac224709
#
_cell.length_a   1.000
_cell.length_b   1.000
_cell.length_c   1.000
_cell.angle_alpha   90.00
_cell.angle_beta   90.00
_cell.angle_gamma   90.00
#
_symmetry.space_group_name_H-M   'P 1'
#
loop_
_entity.id
_entity.type
_entity.pdbx_description
1 polymer ?
#
loop_
_entity_poly.entity_id
_entity_poly.type
_entity_poly.pdbx_seq_one_letter_code
_entity_poly.pdbx_strand_id
1 'polypeptide(L)'
;MAYVETVLEAVRPVDYLRRLAASDIGRAYKSLVLDELRISEGDTVVDLGCGPGADLPAYAGVAGPTGRVLGIDSDAEAVAEAAGALAGDHHVEVRFGDIHHLDLADRSVERIHTDRVLQHVARPEVVIGEAARVLRPRGIAVLAEPDWDTLVIDFPEPAIPGAYREFVNDHVVRNSRIGRQLPGMCQRNGLQTRRVVPVTAVFRDVAEADRVLGFQRVTARAVDAGYLSADAGRSWLDHLRSNPFFASVSLFVTVATPAT
;
A
#
# COMPACT_ATOMS: atom_id res chain seq x y z
N MET A 1 -34.75 -4.97 2.30
CA MET A 1 -34.09 -3.90 3.07
C MET A 1 -33.06 -4.40 4.09
N ALA A 2 -32.78 -5.70 4.17
CA ALA A 2 -31.84 -6.27 5.14
C ALA A 2 -30.40 -6.52 4.58
N TYR A 3 -30.14 -6.18 3.32
CA TYR A 3 -28.88 -6.56 2.64
C TYR A 3 -27.72 -5.55 2.84
N VAL A 4 -28.01 -4.35 3.32
CA VAL A 4 -27.02 -3.27 3.41
C VAL A 4 -26.33 -3.22 4.79
N GLU A 5 -26.97 -3.67 5.85
CA GLU A 5 -26.37 -3.61 7.21
C GLU A 5 -25.27 -4.65 7.45
N THR A 6 -25.28 -5.77 6.75
CA THR A 6 -24.32 -6.88 6.97
C THR A 6 -22.96 -6.65 6.27
N VAL A 7 -22.85 -5.71 5.34
CA VAL A 7 -21.60 -5.45 4.57
C VAL A 7 -20.66 -4.45 5.27
N LEU A 8 -21.11 -3.82 6.33
CA LEU A 8 -20.38 -2.71 6.99
C LEU A 8 -19.71 -3.09 8.33
N GLU A 9 -19.75 -4.37 8.70
CA GLU A 9 -18.98 -4.86 9.85
C GLU A 9 -17.53 -5.12 9.48
N ALA A 10 -16.64 -4.39 10.12
CA ALA A 10 -15.22 -4.60 10.37
C ALA A 10 -14.55 -5.78 9.61
N VAL A 11 -14.34 -5.63 8.32
CA VAL A 11 -13.36 -6.47 7.62
C VAL A 11 -11.99 -6.18 8.26
N ARG A 12 -11.34 -7.19 8.83
CA ARG A 12 -9.99 -7.02 9.37
C ARG A 12 -9.09 -6.47 8.25
N PRO A 13 -8.16 -5.54 8.54
CA PRO A 13 -7.26 -4.95 7.54
C PRO A 13 -6.57 -5.99 6.65
N VAL A 14 -6.20 -7.13 7.22
CA VAL A 14 -5.58 -8.28 6.52
C VAL A 14 -6.48 -8.87 5.44
N ASP A 15 -7.77 -9.08 5.72
CA ASP A 15 -8.71 -9.65 4.75
C ASP A 15 -8.97 -8.70 3.57
N TYR A 16 -8.94 -7.39 3.84
CA TYR A 16 -9.00 -6.35 2.82
C TYR A 16 -7.81 -6.40 1.88
N LEU A 17 -6.58 -6.45 2.42
CA LEU A 17 -5.35 -6.49 1.64
C LEU A 17 -5.30 -7.72 0.71
N ARG A 18 -5.74 -8.89 1.20
CA ARG A 18 -5.84 -10.11 0.39
C ARG A 18 -6.84 -9.98 -0.76
N ARG A 19 -8.01 -9.39 -0.50
CA ARG A 19 -9.04 -9.22 -1.54
C ARG A 19 -8.61 -8.24 -2.62
N LEU A 20 -7.98 -7.14 -2.23
CA LEU A 20 -7.45 -6.17 -3.20
C LEU A 20 -6.34 -6.80 -4.04
N ALA A 21 -5.42 -7.55 -3.46
CA ALA A 21 -4.39 -8.28 -4.20
C ALA A 21 -4.99 -9.30 -5.18
N ALA A 22 -6.13 -9.93 -4.84
CA ALA A 22 -6.84 -10.88 -5.68
C ALA A 22 -7.74 -10.23 -6.76
N SER A 23 -7.95 -8.93 -6.76
CA SER A 23 -8.70 -8.21 -7.81
C SER A 23 -7.89 -8.12 -9.11
N ASP A 24 -8.57 -7.89 -10.25
CA ASP A 24 -7.88 -7.71 -11.54
C ASP A 24 -6.87 -6.56 -11.51
N ILE A 25 -7.26 -5.45 -10.89
CA ILE A 25 -6.38 -4.29 -10.71
C ILE A 25 -5.21 -4.65 -9.80
N GLY A 26 -5.48 -5.35 -8.70
CA GLY A 26 -4.45 -5.81 -7.77
C GLY A 26 -3.44 -6.72 -8.45
N ARG A 27 -3.90 -7.71 -9.21
CA ARG A 27 -3.01 -8.61 -9.96
C ARG A 27 -2.17 -7.88 -10.99
N ALA A 28 -2.76 -6.94 -11.75
CA ALA A 28 -2.05 -6.19 -12.78
C ALA A 28 -0.91 -5.34 -12.19
N TYR A 29 -1.16 -4.63 -11.10
CA TYR A 29 -0.10 -3.81 -10.52
C TYR A 29 0.95 -4.65 -9.76
N LYS A 30 0.56 -5.77 -9.14
CA LYS A 30 1.51 -6.72 -8.52
C LYS A 30 2.45 -7.34 -9.55
N SER A 31 1.94 -7.70 -10.75
CA SER A 31 2.79 -8.13 -11.85
C SER A 31 3.78 -7.04 -12.27
N LEU A 32 3.31 -5.79 -12.40
CA LEU A 32 4.18 -4.64 -12.69
C LEU A 32 5.29 -4.48 -11.62
N VAL A 33 4.94 -4.58 -10.34
CA VAL A 33 5.92 -4.49 -9.24
C VAL A 33 6.97 -5.60 -9.35
N LEU A 34 6.53 -6.84 -9.59
CA LEU A 34 7.42 -7.99 -9.75
C LEU A 34 8.38 -7.81 -10.94
N ASP A 35 7.86 -7.31 -12.08
CA ASP A 35 8.66 -7.01 -13.27
C ASP A 35 9.70 -5.91 -13.00
N GLU A 36 9.32 -4.85 -12.27
CA GLU A 36 10.23 -3.73 -11.96
C GLU A 36 11.28 -4.10 -10.89
N LEU A 37 11.00 -5.04 -10.01
CA LEU A 37 11.99 -5.58 -9.08
C LEU A 37 13.13 -6.29 -9.79
N ARG A 38 12.90 -6.85 -10.99
CA ARG A 38 13.94 -7.55 -11.77
C ARG A 38 14.72 -8.55 -10.92
N ILE A 39 14.00 -9.34 -10.14
CA ILE A 39 14.59 -10.38 -9.30
C ILE A 39 15.31 -11.38 -10.21
N SER A 40 16.50 -11.77 -9.81
CA SER A 40 17.29 -12.81 -10.46
C SER A 40 17.47 -14.01 -9.51
N GLU A 41 17.74 -15.17 -10.08
CA GLU A 41 18.06 -16.36 -9.29
C GLU A 41 19.23 -16.07 -8.34
N GLY A 42 19.09 -16.41 -7.06
CA GLY A 42 20.08 -16.16 -6.03
C GLY A 42 19.98 -14.80 -5.34
N ASP A 43 19.07 -13.91 -5.77
CA ASP A 43 18.92 -12.60 -5.11
C ASP A 43 18.35 -12.73 -3.69
N THR A 44 18.78 -11.82 -2.81
CA THR A 44 18.13 -11.54 -1.54
C THR A 44 17.09 -10.44 -1.73
N VAL A 45 15.83 -10.75 -1.46
CA VAL A 45 14.69 -9.85 -1.57
C VAL A 45 14.15 -9.54 -0.19
N VAL A 46 13.94 -8.27 0.13
CA VAL A 46 13.34 -7.83 1.40
C VAL A 46 12.06 -7.07 1.13
N ASP A 47 10.97 -7.51 1.77
CA ASP A 47 9.67 -6.86 1.75
C ASP A 47 9.42 -6.13 3.07
N LEU A 48 9.40 -4.81 3.03
CA LEU A 48 9.24 -3.93 4.19
C LEU A 48 7.75 -3.64 4.43
N GLY A 49 7.22 -4.13 5.54
CA GLY A 49 5.79 -4.10 5.84
C GLY A 49 5.04 -5.19 5.06
N CYS A 50 5.55 -6.42 5.11
CA CYS A 50 5.03 -7.54 4.31
C CYS A 50 3.61 -7.98 4.68
N GLY A 51 3.07 -7.51 5.82
CA GLY A 51 1.77 -7.94 6.32
C GLY A 51 1.68 -9.48 6.41
N PRO A 52 0.58 -10.09 5.93
CA PRO A 52 0.40 -11.54 5.93
C PRO A 52 1.20 -12.28 4.85
N GLY A 53 2.19 -11.64 4.23
CA GLY A 53 3.15 -12.26 3.31
C GLY A 53 2.61 -12.58 1.91
N ALA A 54 1.59 -11.86 1.43
CA ALA A 54 0.91 -12.19 0.17
C ALA A 54 1.83 -12.18 -1.07
N ASP A 55 2.89 -11.38 -1.07
CA ASP A 55 3.82 -11.22 -2.19
C ASP A 55 5.05 -12.13 -2.09
N LEU A 56 5.40 -12.60 -0.89
CA LEU A 56 6.62 -13.36 -0.63
C LEU A 56 6.76 -14.63 -1.47
N PRO A 57 5.68 -15.42 -1.72
CA PRO A 57 5.79 -16.60 -2.60
C PRO A 57 6.17 -16.27 -4.05
N ALA A 58 5.68 -15.13 -4.57
CA ALA A 58 6.02 -14.71 -5.92
C ALA A 58 7.50 -14.33 -6.02
N TYR A 59 8.04 -13.66 -5.01
CA TYR A 59 9.47 -13.32 -4.95
C TYR A 59 10.33 -14.55 -4.82
N ALA A 60 9.95 -15.50 -3.93
CA ALA A 60 10.66 -16.76 -3.75
C ALA A 60 10.69 -17.59 -5.04
N GLY A 61 9.56 -17.65 -5.75
CA GLY A 61 9.48 -18.37 -7.02
C GLY A 61 10.46 -17.86 -8.09
N VAL A 62 10.74 -16.56 -8.11
CA VAL A 62 11.70 -15.95 -9.06
C VAL A 62 13.13 -16.01 -8.53
N ALA A 63 13.35 -15.76 -7.24
CA ALA A 63 14.67 -15.83 -6.60
C ALA A 63 15.26 -17.26 -6.62
N GLY A 64 14.39 -18.26 -6.71
CA GLY A 64 14.79 -19.66 -6.84
C GLY A 64 15.42 -20.24 -5.58
N PRO A 65 15.89 -21.49 -5.64
CA PRO A 65 16.36 -22.25 -4.48
C PRO A 65 17.65 -21.75 -3.85
N THR A 66 18.38 -20.85 -4.50
CA THR A 66 19.59 -20.21 -3.99
C THR A 66 19.36 -18.80 -3.48
N GLY A 67 18.16 -18.24 -3.74
CA GLY A 67 17.76 -16.93 -3.27
C GLY A 67 17.24 -16.94 -1.83
N ARG A 68 17.00 -15.76 -1.29
CA ARG A 68 16.39 -15.56 0.04
C ARG A 68 15.32 -14.48 -0.05
N VAL A 69 14.19 -14.71 0.60
CA VAL A 69 13.13 -13.71 0.73
C VAL A 69 12.89 -13.46 2.21
N LEU A 70 12.92 -12.21 2.61
CA LEU A 70 12.69 -11.77 3.98
C LEU A 70 11.52 -10.78 4.01
N GLY A 71 10.43 -11.16 4.66
CA GLY A 71 9.34 -10.25 5.03
C GLY A 71 9.57 -9.68 6.43
N ILE A 72 9.38 -8.38 6.60
CA ILE A 72 9.46 -7.70 7.90
C ILE A 72 8.18 -6.93 8.12
N ASP A 73 7.53 -7.14 9.28
CA ASP A 73 6.35 -6.37 9.69
C ASP A 73 6.34 -6.13 11.20
N SER A 74 5.70 -5.04 11.62
CA SER A 74 5.51 -4.69 13.03
C SER A 74 4.21 -5.21 13.62
N ASP A 75 3.35 -5.86 12.83
CA ASP A 75 2.14 -6.53 13.29
C ASP A 75 2.44 -8.01 13.59
N ALA A 76 2.46 -8.36 14.88
CA ALA A 76 2.77 -9.72 15.32
C ALA A 76 1.76 -10.78 14.82
N GLU A 77 0.48 -10.43 14.67
CA GLU A 77 -0.53 -11.33 14.12
C GLU A 77 -0.29 -11.61 12.64
N ALA A 78 -0.03 -10.56 11.86
CA ALA A 78 0.30 -10.68 10.45
C ALA A 78 1.56 -11.51 10.22
N VAL A 79 2.62 -11.27 11.02
CA VAL A 79 3.86 -12.05 10.99
C VAL A 79 3.60 -13.53 11.30
N ALA A 80 2.83 -13.83 12.36
CA ALA A 80 2.51 -15.21 12.73
C ALA A 80 1.71 -15.93 11.63
N GLU A 81 0.75 -15.22 11.00
CA GLU A 81 -0.03 -15.72 9.89
C GLU A 81 0.84 -16.02 8.66
N ALA A 82 1.71 -15.07 8.27
CA ALA A 82 2.64 -15.23 7.17
C ALA A 82 3.63 -16.37 7.39
N ALA A 83 4.23 -16.44 8.59
CA ALA A 83 5.16 -17.52 8.95
C ALA A 83 4.48 -18.89 8.94
N GLY A 84 3.23 -18.99 9.41
CA GLY A 84 2.46 -20.23 9.37
C GLY A 84 2.12 -20.67 7.94
N ALA A 85 1.72 -19.73 7.09
CA ALA A 85 1.39 -20.00 5.69
C ALA A 85 2.60 -20.43 4.84
N LEU A 86 3.81 -19.98 5.22
CA LEU A 86 5.06 -20.17 4.46
C LEU A 86 6.04 -21.14 5.14
N ALA A 87 5.62 -21.85 6.19
CA ALA A 87 6.47 -22.76 6.98
C ALA A 87 7.14 -23.89 6.18
N GLY A 88 6.63 -24.20 4.99
CA GLY A 88 7.21 -25.20 4.08
C GLY A 88 8.26 -24.67 3.11
N ASP A 89 8.45 -23.37 3.03
CA ASP A 89 9.39 -22.74 2.12
C ASP A 89 10.64 -22.27 2.88
N HIS A 90 11.72 -23.03 2.78
CA HIS A 90 12.98 -22.75 3.49
C HIS A 90 13.74 -21.51 2.98
N HIS A 91 13.27 -20.91 1.88
CA HIS A 91 13.89 -19.73 1.29
C HIS A 91 13.17 -18.43 1.70
N VAL A 92 12.02 -18.55 2.38
CA VAL A 92 11.22 -17.44 2.88
C VAL A 92 11.34 -17.38 4.40
N GLU A 93 11.71 -16.23 4.90
CA GLU A 93 11.74 -15.90 6.32
C GLU A 93 10.80 -14.73 6.58
N VAL A 94 10.01 -14.78 7.66
CA VAL A 94 9.18 -13.66 8.11
C VAL A 94 9.60 -13.26 9.52
N ARG A 95 9.87 -11.97 9.72
CA ARG A 95 10.34 -11.43 10.99
C ARG A 95 9.41 -10.34 11.52
N PHE A 96 9.14 -10.40 12.80
CA PHE A 96 8.64 -9.24 13.53
C PHE A 96 9.77 -8.21 13.68
N GLY A 97 9.52 -6.95 13.27
CA GLY A 97 10.54 -5.92 13.34
C GLY A 97 10.05 -4.52 12.96
N ASP A 98 10.86 -3.53 13.30
CA ASP A 98 10.64 -2.13 12.91
C ASP A 98 11.46 -1.80 11.66
N ILE A 99 10.78 -1.48 10.58
CA ILE A 99 11.42 -1.12 9.30
C ILE A 99 12.16 0.22 9.33
N HIS A 100 12.02 1.01 10.40
CA HIS A 100 12.85 2.18 10.63
C HIS A 100 14.28 1.82 11.11
N HIS A 101 14.53 0.55 11.46
CA HIS A 101 15.80 0.07 11.94
C HIS A 101 15.99 -1.40 11.55
N LEU A 102 16.60 -1.63 10.39
CA LEU A 102 16.77 -2.97 9.85
C LEU A 102 17.99 -3.65 10.46
N ASP A 103 17.80 -4.83 11.07
CA ASP A 103 18.89 -5.71 11.48
C ASP A 103 19.46 -6.46 10.26
N LEU A 104 20.01 -5.69 9.33
CA LEU A 104 20.65 -6.13 8.11
C LEU A 104 21.94 -5.34 7.89
N ALA A 105 22.96 -6.02 7.39
CA ALA A 105 24.24 -5.39 7.07
C ALA A 105 24.11 -4.40 5.91
N ASP A 106 24.97 -3.40 5.87
CA ASP A 106 25.07 -2.48 4.75
C ASP A 106 25.36 -3.25 3.46
N ARG A 107 24.71 -2.85 2.37
CA ARG A 107 24.95 -3.40 1.02
C ARG A 107 24.84 -4.93 0.97
N SER A 108 23.82 -5.49 1.65
CA SER A 108 23.60 -6.94 1.74
C SER A 108 22.42 -7.45 0.92
N VAL A 109 21.56 -6.55 0.41
CA VAL A 109 20.28 -6.87 -0.22
C VAL A 109 20.26 -6.45 -1.69
N GLU A 110 19.78 -7.31 -2.59
CA GLU A 110 19.63 -7.02 -4.01
C GLU A 110 18.34 -6.29 -4.32
N ARG A 111 17.25 -6.65 -3.66
CA ARG A 111 15.91 -6.12 -3.96
C ARG A 111 15.19 -5.72 -2.69
N ILE A 112 14.59 -4.53 -2.71
CA ILE A 112 13.70 -4.05 -1.66
C ILE A 112 12.36 -3.71 -2.25
N HIS A 113 11.31 -4.12 -1.56
CA HIS A 113 9.94 -3.77 -1.85
C HIS A 113 9.25 -3.15 -0.63
N THR A 114 8.30 -2.27 -0.87
CA THR A 114 7.28 -1.84 0.10
C THR A 114 6.02 -1.42 -0.64
N ASP A 115 4.86 -1.84 -0.13
CA ASP A 115 3.56 -1.62 -0.76
C ASP A 115 2.53 -1.13 0.24
N ARG A 116 2.12 0.13 0.10
CA ARG A 116 1.12 0.79 0.95
C ARG A 116 1.47 0.79 2.44
N VAL A 117 2.73 0.91 2.76
CA VAL A 117 3.31 0.91 4.10
C VAL A 117 3.73 2.31 4.53
N LEU A 118 4.45 3.02 3.65
CA LEU A 118 5.03 4.32 3.99
C LEU A 118 3.96 5.38 4.28
N GLN A 119 2.75 5.20 3.76
CA GLN A 119 1.60 6.03 4.11
C GLN A 119 1.21 5.98 5.60
N HIS A 120 1.61 4.93 6.32
CA HIS A 120 1.24 4.70 7.73
C HIS A 120 2.37 4.94 8.71
N VAL A 121 3.63 4.85 8.29
CA VAL A 121 4.79 4.94 9.19
C VAL A 121 5.03 6.36 9.70
N ALA A 122 5.64 6.46 10.87
CA ALA A 122 5.88 7.76 11.50
C ALA A 122 6.94 8.61 10.78
N ARG A 123 7.97 7.95 10.23
CA ARG A 123 9.15 8.59 9.61
C ARG A 123 9.54 7.89 8.30
N PRO A 124 8.81 8.10 7.19
CA PRO A 124 9.06 7.41 5.93
C PRO A 124 10.48 7.67 5.38
N GLU A 125 11.04 8.84 5.62
CA GLU A 125 12.42 9.17 5.22
C GLU A 125 13.46 8.25 5.88
N VAL A 126 13.25 7.87 7.14
CA VAL A 126 14.14 6.94 7.84
C VAL A 126 14.08 5.55 7.22
N VAL A 127 12.88 5.08 6.87
CA VAL A 127 12.69 3.78 6.19
C VAL A 127 13.40 3.77 4.82
N ILE A 128 13.26 4.86 4.05
CA ILE A 128 13.94 4.99 2.76
C ILE A 128 15.46 5.04 2.94
N GLY A 129 15.97 5.69 4.01
CA GLY A 129 17.38 5.71 4.36
C GLY A 129 17.92 4.32 4.71
N GLU A 130 17.17 3.53 5.48
CA GLU A 130 17.51 2.14 5.79
C GLU A 130 17.51 1.28 4.51
N ALA A 131 16.49 1.44 3.65
CA ALA A 131 16.48 0.78 2.35
C ALA A 131 17.72 1.11 1.51
N ALA A 132 18.13 2.38 1.47
CA ALA A 132 19.35 2.80 0.77
C ALA A 132 20.63 2.21 1.38
N ARG A 133 20.68 2.12 2.72
CA ARG A 133 21.85 1.57 3.45
C ARG A 133 22.07 0.10 3.14
N VAL A 134 20.99 -0.70 3.16
CA VAL A 134 21.11 -2.16 3.01
C VAL A 134 21.20 -2.61 1.55
N LEU A 135 20.73 -1.77 0.59
CA LEU A 135 20.83 -2.08 -0.83
C LEU A 135 22.29 -2.14 -1.32
N ARG A 136 22.59 -3.16 -2.10
CA ARG A 136 23.84 -3.28 -2.85
C ARG A 136 23.95 -2.19 -3.94
N PRO A 137 25.15 -1.83 -4.41
CA PRO A 137 25.33 -0.77 -5.42
C PRO A 137 24.50 -0.94 -6.71
N ARG A 138 24.13 -2.17 -7.07
CA ARG A 138 23.26 -2.49 -8.22
C ARG A 138 21.88 -2.96 -7.80
N GLY A 139 21.52 -2.76 -6.54
CA GLY A 139 20.22 -3.14 -6.01
C GLY A 139 19.09 -2.25 -6.52
N ILE A 140 17.88 -2.74 -6.43
CA ILE A 140 16.67 -2.05 -6.85
C ILE A 140 15.69 -1.98 -5.67
N ALA A 141 15.17 -0.79 -5.40
CA ALA A 141 14.02 -0.56 -4.54
C ALA A 141 12.79 -0.27 -5.41
N VAL A 142 11.69 -0.95 -5.15
CA VAL A 142 10.37 -0.67 -5.74
C VAL A 142 9.42 -0.30 -4.61
N LEU A 143 8.98 0.95 -4.62
CA LEU A 143 8.14 1.55 -3.57
C LEU A 143 6.78 1.87 -4.19
N ALA A 144 5.73 1.21 -3.73
CA ALA A 144 4.37 1.35 -4.27
C ALA A 144 3.46 2.01 -3.23
N GLU A 145 3.13 3.30 -3.44
CA GLU A 145 2.36 4.08 -2.47
C GLU A 145 1.23 4.89 -3.13
N PRO A 146 0.06 4.96 -2.49
CA PRO A 146 -1.03 5.80 -3.00
C PRO A 146 -0.75 7.28 -2.78
N ASP A 147 -1.45 8.06 -3.57
CA ASP A 147 -1.60 9.50 -3.36
C ASP A 147 -3.09 9.80 -3.21
N TRP A 148 -3.54 9.93 -1.98
CA TRP A 148 -4.94 10.11 -1.66
C TRP A 148 -5.52 11.45 -2.12
N ASP A 149 -4.67 12.42 -2.43
CA ASP A 149 -5.10 13.68 -3.04
C ASP A 149 -5.60 13.50 -4.49
N THR A 150 -5.29 12.35 -5.11
CA THR A 150 -5.81 11.97 -6.42
C THR A 150 -7.16 11.23 -6.37
N LEU A 151 -7.74 11.07 -5.18
CA LEU A 151 -9.06 10.45 -5.02
C LEU A 151 -10.12 11.31 -5.70
N VAL A 152 -10.75 10.74 -6.71
CA VAL A 152 -11.88 11.33 -7.44
C VAL A 152 -13.10 10.44 -7.22
N ILE A 153 -14.24 11.04 -6.92
CA ILE A 153 -15.50 10.35 -6.77
C ILE A 153 -16.56 11.16 -7.52
N ASP A 154 -17.32 10.52 -8.38
CA ASP A 154 -18.39 11.18 -9.13
C ASP A 154 -19.57 11.51 -8.20
N PHE A 155 -19.91 12.81 -8.17
CA PHE A 155 -21.01 13.33 -7.37
C PHE A 155 -21.44 14.69 -7.92
N PRO A 156 -22.75 15.02 -7.96
CA PRO A 156 -23.27 16.26 -8.56
C PRO A 156 -22.69 17.54 -7.93
N GLU A 157 -22.40 17.53 -6.63
CA GLU A 157 -21.84 18.67 -5.90
C GLU A 157 -20.36 18.43 -5.59
N PRO A 158 -19.40 18.93 -6.39
CA PRO A 158 -17.98 18.59 -6.24
C PRO A 158 -17.35 18.97 -4.87
N ALA A 159 -17.99 19.86 -4.13
CA ALA A 159 -17.54 20.25 -2.80
C ALA A 159 -17.62 19.09 -1.78
N ILE A 160 -18.60 18.20 -1.92
CA ILE A 160 -18.83 17.09 -0.98
C ILE A 160 -17.71 16.01 -1.08
N PRO A 161 -17.41 15.41 -2.26
CA PRO A 161 -16.27 14.53 -2.39
C PRO A 161 -14.95 15.24 -2.12
N GLY A 162 -14.86 16.55 -2.37
CA GLY A 162 -13.71 17.37 -1.98
C GLY A 162 -13.49 17.36 -0.47
N ALA A 163 -14.52 17.65 0.32
CA ALA A 163 -14.48 17.66 1.78
C ALA A 163 -14.18 16.25 2.35
N TYR A 164 -14.78 15.21 1.75
CA TYR A 164 -14.48 13.82 2.11
C TYR A 164 -12.98 13.50 1.92
N ARG A 165 -12.41 13.84 0.76
CA ARG A 165 -10.99 13.64 0.46
C ARG A 165 -10.09 14.44 1.39
N GLU A 166 -10.44 15.69 1.69
CA GLU A 166 -9.70 16.51 2.64
C GLU A 166 -9.67 15.86 4.03
N PHE A 167 -10.81 15.37 4.51
CA PHE A 167 -10.86 14.63 5.75
C PHE A 167 -9.99 13.35 5.73
N VAL A 168 -9.99 12.61 4.63
CA VAL A 168 -9.10 11.43 4.46
C VAL A 168 -7.63 11.84 4.57
N ASN A 169 -7.25 12.92 3.91
CA ASN A 169 -5.88 13.44 3.90
C ASN A 169 -5.42 13.92 5.28
N ASP A 170 -6.31 14.51 6.07
CA ASP A 170 -5.95 15.17 7.32
C ASP A 170 -6.07 14.23 8.54
N HIS A 171 -6.99 13.23 8.48
CA HIS A 171 -7.38 12.48 9.68
C HIS A 171 -7.38 10.95 9.51
N VAL A 172 -7.28 10.43 8.29
CA VAL A 172 -7.37 8.97 8.06
C VAL A 172 -6.00 8.38 7.71
N VAL A 173 -5.25 9.04 6.84
CA VAL A 173 -3.96 8.55 6.35
C VAL A 173 -2.85 9.50 6.78
N ARG A 174 -1.88 9.00 7.54
CA ARG A 174 -0.79 9.82 8.10
C ARG A 174 0.02 10.56 7.03
N ASN A 175 0.45 9.85 6.00
CA ASN A 175 1.26 10.39 4.90
C ASN A 175 0.47 10.29 3.60
N SER A 176 -0.66 10.98 3.53
CA SER A 176 -1.67 10.83 2.47
C SER A 176 -1.16 11.15 1.05
N ARG A 177 -0.08 11.93 0.94
CA ARG A 177 0.52 12.36 -0.34
C ARG A 177 1.86 11.68 -0.63
N ILE A 178 2.16 10.59 0.09
CA ILE A 178 3.47 9.91 0.04
C ILE A 178 3.85 9.49 -1.38
N GLY A 179 2.91 9.00 -2.18
CA GLY A 179 3.16 8.50 -3.53
C GLY A 179 3.88 9.53 -4.41
N ARG A 180 3.42 10.79 -4.44
CA ARG A 180 4.09 11.87 -5.21
C ARG A 180 5.38 12.36 -4.57
N GLN A 181 5.59 12.11 -3.28
CA GLN A 181 6.75 12.58 -2.53
C GLN A 181 7.94 11.62 -2.59
N LEU A 182 7.71 10.35 -2.94
CA LEU A 182 8.74 9.31 -2.99
C LEU A 182 9.97 9.70 -3.81
N PRO A 183 9.87 10.27 -5.04
CA PRO A 183 11.06 10.64 -5.81
C PRO A 183 11.99 11.60 -5.07
N GLY A 184 11.41 12.63 -4.43
CA GLY A 184 12.18 13.59 -3.64
C GLY A 184 12.77 12.97 -2.37
N MET A 185 12.04 12.10 -1.69
CA MET A 185 12.54 11.37 -0.51
C MET A 185 13.67 10.42 -0.89
N CYS A 186 13.55 9.67 -1.98
CA CYS A 186 14.61 8.82 -2.51
C CYS A 186 15.89 9.60 -2.73
N GLN A 187 15.80 10.75 -3.42
CA GLN A 187 16.95 11.58 -3.72
C GLN A 187 17.66 12.09 -2.45
N ARG A 188 16.91 12.54 -1.44
CA ARG A 188 17.48 13.01 -0.17
C ARG A 188 18.14 11.92 0.66
N ASN A 189 17.75 10.66 0.43
CA ASN A 189 18.23 9.50 1.18
C ASN A 189 19.18 8.59 0.37
N GLY A 190 19.84 9.12 -0.66
CA GLY A 190 20.89 8.39 -1.38
C GLY A 190 20.38 7.38 -2.41
N LEU A 191 19.11 7.47 -2.80
CA LEU A 191 18.54 6.71 -3.90
C LEU A 191 18.24 7.61 -5.10
N GLN A 192 18.52 7.13 -6.30
CA GLN A 192 18.17 7.79 -7.54
C GLN A 192 16.91 7.14 -8.13
N THR A 193 15.84 7.90 -8.28
CA THR A 193 14.63 7.46 -8.98
C THR A 193 14.94 7.22 -10.45
N ARG A 194 14.66 6.02 -10.94
CA ARG A 194 14.83 5.62 -12.34
C ARG A 194 13.53 5.73 -13.12
N ARG A 195 12.42 5.44 -12.47
CA ARG A 195 11.10 5.42 -13.08
C ARG A 195 10.02 5.68 -12.02
N VAL A 196 8.92 6.31 -12.43
CA VAL A 196 7.68 6.38 -11.67
C VAL A 196 6.55 5.94 -12.60
N VAL A 197 5.80 4.93 -12.20
CA VAL A 197 4.67 4.41 -12.98
C VAL A 197 3.38 4.68 -12.21
N PRO A 198 2.46 5.49 -12.76
CA PRO A 198 1.15 5.65 -12.16
C PRO A 198 0.28 4.41 -12.44
N VAL A 199 -0.39 3.92 -11.41
CA VAL A 199 -1.41 2.88 -11.50
C VAL A 199 -2.68 3.45 -10.90
N THR A 200 -3.73 3.60 -11.71
CA THR A 200 -4.99 4.15 -11.23
C THR A 200 -5.99 3.03 -11.00
N ALA A 201 -6.38 2.85 -9.74
CA ALA A 201 -7.51 2.00 -9.38
C ALA A 201 -8.81 2.71 -9.75
N VAL A 202 -9.67 2.02 -10.47
CA VAL A 202 -11.01 2.51 -10.85
C VAL A 202 -12.05 1.57 -10.25
N PHE A 203 -12.97 2.13 -9.49
CA PHE A 203 -14.09 1.42 -8.87
C PHE A 203 -15.39 1.82 -9.55
N ARG A 204 -16.16 0.85 -9.98
CA ARG A 204 -17.49 1.02 -10.55
C ARG A 204 -18.59 0.36 -9.71
N ASP A 205 -18.21 -0.29 -8.64
CA ASP A 205 -19.09 -0.88 -7.64
C ASP A 205 -18.83 -0.21 -6.28
N VAL A 206 -19.90 0.29 -5.65
CA VAL A 206 -19.79 1.02 -4.39
C VAL A 206 -19.36 0.10 -3.24
N ALA A 207 -19.80 -1.16 -3.24
CA ALA A 207 -19.45 -2.09 -2.16
C ALA A 207 -17.98 -2.52 -2.26
N GLU A 208 -17.45 -2.64 -3.47
CA GLU A 208 -16.02 -2.85 -3.69
C GLU A 208 -15.21 -1.64 -3.21
N ALA A 209 -15.62 -0.43 -3.61
CA ALA A 209 -14.95 0.81 -3.21
C ALA A 209 -15.04 1.05 -1.71
N ASP A 210 -16.17 0.76 -1.07
CA ASP A 210 -16.37 0.99 0.38
C ASP A 210 -15.42 0.17 1.24
N ARG A 211 -15.03 -1.03 0.78
CA ARG A 211 -14.01 -1.84 1.47
C ARG A 211 -12.65 -1.14 1.56
N VAL A 212 -12.35 -0.27 0.59
CA VAL A 212 -11.11 0.52 0.52
C VAL A 212 -11.29 1.88 1.18
N LEU A 213 -12.36 2.56 0.81
CA LEU A 213 -12.58 3.97 1.11
C LEU A 213 -13.35 4.17 2.42
N GLY A 214 -14.15 3.17 2.85
CA GLY A 214 -14.87 3.18 4.12
C GLY A 214 -15.90 4.32 4.19
N PHE A 215 -16.70 4.49 3.15
CA PHE A 215 -17.59 5.64 2.98
C PHE A 215 -18.45 5.94 4.19
N GLN A 216 -19.14 4.93 4.75
CA GLN A 216 -20.01 5.18 5.88
C GLN A 216 -19.23 5.62 7.12
N ARG A 217 -18.19 4.90 7.49
CA ARG A 217 -17.39 5.18 8.69
C ARG A 217 -16.62 6.50 8.57
N VAL A 218 -16.03 6.76 7.40
CA VAL A 218 -15.24 7.97 7.16
C VAL A 218 -16.16 9.19 7.07
N THR A 219 -17.33 9.08 6.41
CA THR A 219 -18.31 10.16 6.34
C THR A 219 -18.84 10.53 7.74
N ALA A 220 -19.17 9.56 8.59
CA ALA A 220 -19.60 9.85 9.96
C ALA A 220 -18.53 10.66 10.72
N ARG A 221 -17.28 10.23 10.65
CA ARG A 221 -16.15 10.96 11.27
C ARG A 221 -15.93 12.35 10.66
N ALA A 222 -16.13 12.49 9.33
CA ALA A 222 -16.00 13.79 8.65
C ALA A 222 -17.11 14.77 9.08
N VAL A 223 -18.32 14.27 9.34
CA VAL A 223 -19.42 15.06 9.89
C VAL A 223 -19.10 15.47 11.32
N ASP A 224 -18.66 14.56 12.17
CA ASP A 224 -18.29 14.82 13.55
C ASP A 224 -17.14 15.85 13.66
N ALA A 225 -16.23 15.84 12.70
CA ALA A 225 -15.11 16.78 12.62
C ALA A 225 -15.45 18.11 11.91
N GLY A 226 -16.67 18.28 11.39
CA GLY A 226 -17.14 19.52 10.77
C GLY A 226 -16.70 19.72 9.29
N TYR A 227 -16.16 18.69 8.62
CA TYR A 227 -15.84 18.75 7.19
C TYR A 227 -17.11 18.66 6.32
N LEU A 228 -18.14 18.00 6.81
CA LEU A 228 -19.43 17.87 6.15
C LEU A 228 -20.55 18.20 7.14
N SER A 229 -21.64 18.80 6.65
CA SER A 229 -22.87 18.85 7.45
C SER A 229 -23.52 17.47 7.52
N ALA A 230 -24.35 17.23 8.53
CA ALA A 230 -25.10 15.99 8.65
C ALA A 230 -26.00 15.72 7.45
N ASP A 231 -26.61 16.78 6.87
CA ASP A 231 -27.46 16.68 5.68
C ASP A 231 -26.64 16.32 4.43
N ALA A 232 -25.49 16.97 4.25
CA ALA A 232 -24.58 16.65 3.16
C ALA A 232 -24.07 15.20 3.25
N GLY A 233 -23.70 14.74 4.45
CA GLY A 233 -23.25 13.36 4.69
C GLY A 233 -24.34 12.33 4.37
N ARG A 234 -25.61 12.60 4.72
CA ARG A 234 -26.73 11.73 4.35
C ARG A 234 -26.97 11.70 2.85
N SER A 235 -27.11 12.86 2.21
CA SER A 235 -27.28 12.98 0.76
C SER A 235 -26.17 12.29 -0.03
N TRP A 236 -24.93 12.44 0.42
CA TRP A 236 -23.75 11.77 -0.10
C TRP A 236 -23.89 10.24 -0.08
N LEU A 237 -24.13 9.65 1.09
CA LEU A 237 -24.25 8.20 1.24
C LEU A 237 -25.44 7.61 0.50
N ASP A 238 -26.57 8.32 0.45
CA ASP A 238 -27.77 7.89 -0.28
C ASP A 238 -27.52 7.91 -1.79
N HIS A 239 -26.84 8.93 -2.29
CA HIS A 239 -26.45 9.01 -3.71
C HIS A 239 -25.53 7.86 -4.11
N LEU A 240 -24.47 7.59 -3.33
CA LEU A 240 -23.52 6.51 -3.62
C LEU A 240 -24.19 5.14 -3.72
N ARG A 241 -25.28 4.91 -2.96
CA ARG A 241 -26.03 3.64 -2.97
C ARG A 241 -27.04 3.51 -4.10
N SER A 242 -27.54 4.63 -4.61
CA SER A 242 -28.73 4.67 -5.47
C SER A 242 -28.44 5.03 -6.92
N ASN A 243 -27.21 5.46 -7.24
CA ASN A 243 -26.82 5.96 -8.55
C ASN A 243 -25.66 5.14 -9.14
N PRO A 244 -25.41 5.24 -10.45
CA PRO A 244 -24.20 4.70 -11.03
C PRO A 244 -22.97 5.25 -10.31
N PHE A 245 -22.06 4.35 -9.92
CA PHE A 245 -20.90 4.70 -9.09
C PHE A 245 -19.62 4.77 -9.92
N PHE A 246 -18.82 5.78 -9.64
CA PHE A 246 -17.45 5.88 -10.12
C PHE A 246 -16.56 6.49 -9.04
N ALA A 247 -15.44 5.82 -8.77
CA ALA A 247 -14.34 6.42 -8.01
C ALA A 247 -13.00 5.97 -8.59
N SER A 248 -11.95 6.79 -8.40
CA SER A 248 -10.60 6.42 -8.77
C SER A 248 -9.59 7.02 -7.81
N VAL A 249 -8.47 6.31 -7.60
CA VAL A 249 -7.32 6.80 -6.85
C VAL A 249 -6.04 6.27 -7.49
N SER A 250 -4.99 7.09 -7.53
CA SER A 250 -3.71 6.70 -8.10
C SER A 250 -2.73 6.22 -7.02
N LEU A 251 -2.07 5.12 -7.35
CA LEU A 251 -0.91 4.59 -6.66
C LEU A 251 0.31 4.82 -7.58
N PHE A 252 1.43 5.25 -7.02
CA PHE A 252 2.67 5.45 -7.77
C PHE A 252 3.68 4.37 -7.40
N VAL A 253 4.12 3.61 -8.41
CA VAL A 253 5.22 2.66 -8.29
C VAL A 253 6.51 3.40 -8.63
N THR A 254 7.32 3.67 -7.62
CA THR A 254 8.61 4.36 -7.75
C THR A 254 9.74 3.32 -7.75
N VAL A 255 10.49 3.27 -8.84
CA VAL A 255 11.68 2.41 -8.99
C VAL A 255 12.91 3.24 -8.74
N ALA A 256 13.74 2.85 -7.79
CA ALA A 256 14.95 3.57 -7.40
C ALA A 256 16.14 2.62 -7.25
N THR A 257 17.35 3.18 -7.41
CA THR A 257 18.62 2.47 -7.20
C THR A 257 19.52 3.33 -6.36
N PRO A 258 20.52 2.78 -5.65
CA PRO A 258 21.52 3.60 -4.97
C PRO A 258 22.13 4.64 -5.90
N ALA A 259 22.31 5.87 -5.39
CA ALA A 259 23.04 6.91 -6.11
C ALA A 259 24.51 6.50 -6.24
N THR A 260 25.09 6.71 -7.42
CA THR A 260 26.50 6.40 -7.71
C THR A 260 27.43 7.41 -7.09
#